data_d6a8d0c6e707aa4189c65fd237cd7310
#
_entry.id   d6a8d0c6e707aa4189c65fd237cd7310
#
_cell.length_a   1.000
_cell.length_b   1.000
_cell.length_c   1.000
_cell.angle_alpha   90.00
_cell.angle_beta   90.00
_cell.angle_gamma   90.00
#
_symmetry.space_group_name_H-M   'P 1'
#
loop_
_entity.id
_entity.type
_entity.pdbx_description
1 polymer ?
#
loop_
_entity_poly.entity_id
_entity_poly.type
_entity_poly.pdbx_seq_one_letter_code
_entity_poly.pdbx_strand_id
1 'polypeptide(L)'
;MVKQKKKKFKMWNKLLAFLGMFVMLTCCLAGTVQAGSYEAGKKGSLNLTVQQTDAEGKTTPLTGVKLELYRVADVSFDGNVHFVLTSSMSSAGYDFDSFKNASEWYSAAEKLAEVAAASSVKPVEAVSDEQGKVVYSDMEEGMYLVIGAAKSSVKVTPMLLTVPFASTEEGWIYDVQAYPKAEKSNTAGITVEKRLYRINPDTFELDEIAADDATYKVGLFLDKDGTIPYGDDYIRTIHIQNAQSGKASYSNVLRGTYYVFELDENNKAIK
;
A
#
# COMPACT_ATOMS: atom_id res chain seq x y z
N MET A 1 -40.50 23.89 22.10
CA MET A 1 -39.48 23.26 22.95
C MET A 1 -39.01 21.95 22.33
N VAL A 2 -38.34 21.99 21.20
CA VAL A 2 -37.69 20.84 20.53
C VAL A 2 -36.51 21.34 19.70
N LYS A 3 -35.37 21.59 20.31
CA LYS A 3 -34.11 21.97 19.55
C LYS A 3 -32.82 21.57 20.25
N GLN A 4 -32.76 20.58 21.09
CA GLN A 4 -31.52 20.19 21.77
C GLN A 4 -31.02 18.74 21.58
N LYS A 5 -31.67 17.90 20.78
CA LYS A 5 -31.26 16.48 20.65
C LYS A 5 -30.33 16.14 19.44
N LYS A 6 -30.10 17.07 18.50
CA LYS A 6 -29.30 16.76 17.29
C LYS A 6 -27.77 17.00 17.41
N LYS A 7 -27.30 17.67 18.45
CA LYS A 7 -25.87 18.03 18.58
C LYS A 7 -25.00 17.00 19.31
N LYS A 8 -25.59 16.11 20.11
CA LYS A 8 -24.85 15.09 20.86
C LYS A 8 -24.51 13.82 20.03
N PHE A 9 -25.28 13.53 18.99
CA PHE A 9 -25.07 12.31 18.18
C PHE A 9 -23.91 12.46 17.18
N LYS A 10 -23.56 13.67 16.75
CA LYS A 10 -22.48 13.93 15.80
C LYS A 10 -21.07 13.95 16.41
N MET A 11 -20.99 14.04 17.73
CA MET A 11 -19.71 14.05 18.46
C MET A 11 -19.26 12.64 18.88
N TRP A 12 -20.20 11.69 19.00
CA TRP A 12 -19.89 10.30 19.38
C TRP A 12 -19.33 9.48 18.22
N ASN A 13 -19.74 9.76 16.97
CA ASN A 13 -19.19 9.09 15.79
C ASN A 13 -17.73 9.49 15.46
N LYS A 14 -17.22 10.59 16.03
CA LYS A 14 -15.80 10.95 15.93
C LYS A 14 -14.94 10.29 16.99
N LEU A 15 -15.54 9.81 18.08
CA LEU A 15 -14.82 9.14 19.18
C LEU A 15 -14.60 7.65 18.90
N LEU A 16 -15.48 7.00 18.11
CA LEU A 16 -15.37 5.58 17.77
C LEU A 16 -14.37 5.29 16.65
N ALA A 17 -14.03 6.28 15.81
CA ALA A 17 -12.96 6.15 14.82
C ALA A 17 -11.55 6.17 15.45
N PHE A 18 -11.44 6.56 16.72
CA PHE A 18 -10.16 6.61 17.45
C PHE A 18 -9.85 5.34 18.25
N LEU A 19 -10.82 4.45 18.45
CA LEU A 19 -10.63 3.29 19.32
C LEU A 19 -9.91 2.10 18.64
N GLY A 20 -9.82 2.07 17.32
CA GLY A 20 -9.06 1.05 16.58
C GLY A 20 -7.56 1.32 16.46
N MET A 21 -7.08 2.48 16.93
CA MET A 21 -5.71 2.95 16.74
C MET A 21 -4.86 2.86 18.02
N PHE A 22 -5.42 2.32 19.12
CA PHE A 22 -4.82 2.51 20.46
C PHE A 22 -4.03 1.32 21.01
N VAL A 23 -3.80 0.25 20.25
CA VAL A 23 -3.12 -0.95 20.80
C VAL A 23 -1.60 -0.96 20.60
N MET A 24 -1.00 0.00 19.87
CA MET A 24 0.45 -0.10 19.58
C MET A 24 1.33 1.10 19.94
N LEU A 25 0.85 2.10 20.61
CA LEU A 25 1.65 3.30 20.82
C LEU A 25 1.98 3.63 22.29
N THR A 26 1.76 2.73 23.22
CA THR A 26 2.10 2.98 24.63
C THR A 26 3.53 2.64 25.02
N CYS A 27 4.38 2.24 24.06
CA CYS A 27 5.72 1.74 24.38
C CYS A 27 6.88 2.74 24.34
N CYS A 28 6.65 3.98 23.95
CA CYS A 28 7.73 4.98 23.92
C CYS A 28 7.61 6.09 24.97
N LEU A 29 6.69 5.98 25.90
CA LEU A 29 6.74 6.83 27.09
C LEU A 29 7.72 6.18 28.08
N ALA A 30 8.78 6.89 28.42
CA ALA A 30 9.81 6.50 29.39
C ALA A 30 9.21 5.89 30.68
N GLY A 31 8.90 4.62 30.62
CA GLY A 31 8.53 3.77 31.73
C GLY A 31 9.60 2.69 31.82
N THR A 32 10.14 2.47 33.01
CA THR A 32 11.02 1.34 33.27
C THR A 32 10.29 0.06 32.86
N VAL A 33 10.73 -0.56 31.77
CA VAL A 33 10.27 -1.89 31.37
C VAL A 33 10.66 -2.85 32.46
N GLN A 34 9.68 -3.41 33.16
CA GLN A 34 9.94 -4.43 34.18
C GLN A 34 10.33 -5.72 33.46
N ALA A 35 11.54 -6.17 33.71
CA ALA A 35 12.29 -7.14 32.98
C ALA A 35 11.65 -8.55 32.93
N GLY A 36 10.96 -8.85 31.85
CA GLY A 36 11.26 -10.11 31.17
C GLY A 36 12.59 -9.84 30.47
N SER A 37 13.61 -10.63 30.73
CA SER A 37 14.98 -10.33 30.32
C SER A 37 15.07 -10.09 28.81
N TYR A 38 15.49 -8.87 28.42
CA TYR A 38 15.94 -8.63 27.07
C TYR A 38 17.08 -9.60 26.74
N GLU A 39 16.96 -10.30 25.64
CA GLU A 39 17.92 -11.27 25.13
C GLU A 39 18.54 -10.72 23.85
N ALA A 40 19.70 -10.08 23.98
CA ALA A 40 20.42 -9.49 22.85
C ALA A 40 20.70 -10.53 21.74
N GLY A 41 20.42 -10.19 20.50
CA GLY A 41 20.63 -11.06 19.34
C GLY A 41 19.57 -12.16 19.17
N LYS A 42 18.55 -12.22 20.02
CA LYS A 42 17.43 -13.15 19.83
C LYS A 42 16.56 -12.70 18.69
N LYS A 43 16.43 -13.56 17.70
CA LYS A 43 15.52 -13.32 16.58
C LYS A 43 14.06 -13.49 16.98
N GLY A 44 13.20 -12.76 16.27
CA GLY A 44 11.76 -12.81 16.46
C GLY A 44 11.00 -13.00 15.17
N SER A 45 9.71 -12.68 15.21
CA SER A 45 8.82 -12.69 14.04
C SER A 45 7.87 -11.49 14.06
N LEU A 46 7.42 -11.07 12.85
CA LEU A 46 6.30 -10.17 12.68
C LEU A 46 5.14 -10.96 12.09
N ASN A 47 4.05 -11.03 12.83
CA ASN A 47 2.83 -11.72 12.46
C ASN A 47 1.75 -10.67 12.19
N LEU A 48 1.52 -10.34 10.92
CA LEU A 48 0.60 -9.30 10.52
C LEU A 48 -0.75 -9.91 10.10
N THR A 49 -1.85 -9.26 10.43
CA THR A 49 -3.16 -9.59 9.90
C THR A 49 -3.73 -8.38 9.18
N VAL A 50 -3.74 -8.43 7.85
CA VAL A 50 -4.27 -7.36 7.00
C VAL A 50 -5.79 -7.50 6.94
N GLN A 51 -6.49 -6.50 7.44
CA GLN A 51 -7.94 -6.51 7.51
C GLN A 51 -8.52 -5.13 7.29
N GLN A 52 -9.73 -5.08 6.75
CA GLN A 52 -10.53 -3.87 6.66
C GLN A 52 -11.57 -3.87 7.79
N THR A 53 -11.78 -2.71 8.40
CA THR A 53 -12.84 -2.50 9.37
C THR A 53 -13.90 -1.58 8.76
N ASP A 54 -15.16 -2.00 8.74
CA ASP A 54 -16.27 -1.18 8.26
C ASP A 54 -16.74 -0.15 9.30
N ALA A 55 -17.75 0.65 8.95
CA ALA A 55 -18.28 1.70 9.82
C ALA A 55 -18.96 1.15 11.07
N GLU A 56 -19.41 -0.10 11.05
CA GLU A 56 -20.04 -0.84 12.14
C GLU A 56 -19.01 -1.52 13.06
N GLY A 57 -17.70 -1.45 12.71
CA GLY A 57 -16.60 -2.04 13.48
C GLY A 57 -16.35 -3.51 13.17
N LYS A 58 -17.00 -4.09 12.16
CA LYS A 58 -16.75 -5.46 11.70
C LYS A 58 -15.48 -5.53 10.89
N THR A 59 -14.60 -6.45 11.25
CA THR A 59 -13.36 -6.71 10.51
C THR A 59 -13.55 -7.81 9.47
N THR A 60 -12.91 -7.61 8.32
CA THR A 60 -12.86 -8.59 7.22
C THR A 60 -11.43 -8.76 6.77
N PRO A 61 -10.87 -9.99 6.75
CA PRO A 61 -9.54 -10.25 6.22
C PRO A 61 -9.42 -9.82 4.76
N LEU A 62 -8.24 -9.34 4.38
CA LEU A 62 -7.92 -8.95 3.01
C LEU A 62 -6.84 -9.90 2.46
N THR A 63 -7.24 -10.73 1.50
CA THR A 63 -6.39 -11.70 0.80
C THR A 63 -5.63 -11.04 -0.34
N GLY A 64 -4.42 -11.53 -0.63
CA GLY A 64 -3.65 -11.12 -1.81
C GLY A 64 -3.05 -9.72 -1.70
N VAL A 65 -3.01 -9.13 -0.51
CA VAL A 65 -2.39 -7.84 -0.27
C VAL A 65 -0.88 -8.00 -0.19
N LYS A 66 -0.17 -7.41 -1.13
CA LYS A 66 1.29 -7.39 -1.13
C LYS A 66 1.78 -6.32 -0.17
N LEU A 67 2.58 -6.74 0.81
CA LEU A 67 3.27 -5.88 1.76
C LEU A 67 4.76 -5.85 1.46
N GLU A 68 5.35 -4.72 1.75
CA GLU A 68 6.78 -4.47 1.71
C GLU A 68 7.29 -4.12 3.11
N LEU A 69 8.35 -4.78 3.53
CA LEU A 69 8.99 -4.59 4.83
C LEU A 69 10.40 -4.06 4.64
N TYR A 70 10.71 -2.96 5.32
CA TYR A 70 12.03 -2.33 5.34
C TYR A 70 12.54 -2.23 6.76
N ARG A 71 13.81 -2.60 7.01
CA ARG A 71 14.49 -2.28 8.26
C ARG A 71 14.91 -0.82 8.21
N VAL A 72 14.38 0.00 9.10
CA VAL A 72 14.56 1.46 9.06
C VAL A 72 15.45 2.01 10.17
N ALA A 73 15.54 1.31 11.31
CA ALA A 73 16.46 1.69 12.38
C ALA A 73 17.02 0.46 13.11
N ASP A 74 18.21 0.63 13.63
CA ASP A 74 18.82 -0.27 14.59
C ASP A 74 18.24 0.03 15.97
N VAL A 75 18.13 -0.99 16.82
CA VAL A 75 17.67 -0.87 18.19
C VAL A 75 18.82 -1.20 19.14
N SER A 76 18.92 -0.47 20.24
CA SER A 76 19.81 -0.79 21.35
C SER A 76 19.09 -0.60 22.68
N PHE A 77 19.56 -1.28 23.70
CA PHE A 77 18.99 -1.24 25.04
C PHE A 77 20.11 -1.12 26.09
N ASP A 78 20.06 -0.04 26.87
CA ASP A 78 20.96 0.22 28.01
C ASP A 78 20.21 0.51 29.34
N GLY A 79 18.96 0.06 29.39
CA GLY A 79 17.95 0.41 30.39
C GLY A 79 16.81 1.22 29.79
N ASN A 80 17.06 1.89 28.65
CA ASN A 80 16.09 2.50 27.77
C ASN A 80 16.22 1.91 26.36
N VAL A 81 15.16 1.99 25.59
CA VAL A 81 15.19 1.59 24.19
C VAL A 81 15.59 2.79 23.34
N HIS A 82 16.62 2.64 22.54
CA HIS A 82 17.12 3.66 21.62
C HIS A 82 17.02 3.18 20.16
N PHE A 83 16.68 4.06 19.26
CA PHE A 83 16.57 3.77 17.85
C PHE A 83 17.46 4.71 17.04
N VAL A 84 18.31 4.13 16.20
CA VAL A 84 19.18 4.87 15.28
C VAL A 84 18.86 4.50 13.86
N LEU A 85 18.49 5.49 13.03
CA LEU A 85 18.19 5.26 11.60
C LEU A 85 19.34 4.52 10.92
N THR A 86 19.01 3.51 10.11
CA THR A 86 19.98 2.87 9.22
C THR A 86 20.56 3.91 8.23
N SER A 87 21.74 3.65 7.72
CA SER A 87 22.41 4.56 6.76
C SER A 87 21.52 4.87 5.54
N SER A 88 20.77 3.90 5.06
CA SER A 88 19.85 4.06 3.94
C SER A 88 18.62 4.93 4.25
N MET A 89 18.26 5.07 5.51
CA MET A 89 17.11 5.86 5.98
C MET A 89 17.51 7.17 6.64
N SER A 90 18.81 7.43 6.77
CA SER A 90 19.35 8.60 7.47
C SER A 90 18.87 9.95 6.94
N SER A 91 18.52 10.03 5.64
CA SER A 91 17.97 11.24 5.02
C SER A 91 16.57 11.62 5.55
N ALA A 92 15.88 10.71 6.27
CA ALA A 92 14.63 11.04 6.95
C ALA A 92 14.85 12.02 8.11
N GLY A 93 16.04 12.00 8.75
CA GLY A 93 16.48 12.99 9.70
C GLY A 93 15.77 12.93 11.07
N TYR A 94 15.22 11.76 11.44
CA TYR A 94 14.52 11.59 12.72
C TYR A 94 15.46 11.16 13.84
N ASP A 95 15.23 11.76 15.00
CA ASP A 95 15.69 11.32 16.31
C ASP A 95 14.47 10.79 17.08
N PHE A 96 14.30 9.48 17.12
CA PHE A 96 13.14 8.83 17.75
C PHE A 96 13.09 9.02 19.25
N ASP A 97 14.23 9.24 19.92
CA ASP A 97 14.29 9.46 21.36
C ASP A 97 13.66 10.81 21.75
N SER A 98 13.53 11.72 20.80
CA SER A 98 12.87 13.02 20.98
C SER A 98 11.34 12.96 20.90
N PHE A 99 10.75 11.86 20.42
CA PHE A 99 9.32 11.76 20.17
C PHE A 99 8.50 11.70 21.46
N LYS A 100 7.40 12.47 21.48
CA LYS A 100 6.56 12.65 22.68
C LYS A 100 5.11 12.19 22.47
N ASN A 101 4.71 11.96 21.24
CA ASN A 101 3.30 11.66 20.94
C ASN A 101 3.16 10.80 19.68
N ALA A 102 1.98 10.18 19.55
CA ALA A 102 1.62 9.29 18.47
C ALA A 102 1.69 9.91 17.07
N SER A 103 1.45 11.23 16.96
CA SER A 103 1.45 11.92 15.67
C SER A 103 2.85 11.99 15.06
N GLU A 104 3.89 12.09 15.91
CA GLU A 104 5.29 12.10 15.46
C GLU A 104 5.67 10.75 14.86
N TRP A 105 5.29 9.66 15.50
CA TRP A 105 5.49 8.30 14.98
C TRP A 105 4.76 8.07 13.65
N TYR A 106 3.53 8.55 13.54
CA TYR A 106 2.77 8.45 12.30
C TYR A 106 3.43 9.23 11.16
N SER A 107 3.83 10.48 11.42
CA SER A 107 4.51 11.32 10.42
C SER A 107 5.87 10.73 10.03
N ALA A 108 6.58 10.11 10.97
CA ALA A 108 7.82 9.41 10.69
C ALA A 108 7.60 8.18 9.79
N ALA A 109 6.54 7.40 10.03
CA ALA A 109 6.20 6.26 9.18
C ALA A 109 5.92 6.70 7.73
N GLU A 110 5.16 7.78 7.53
CA GLU A 110 4.88 8.32 6.21
C GLU A 110 6.16 8.82 5.52
N LYS A 111 6.99 9.59 6.24
CA LYS A 111 8.24 10.10 5.68
C LYS A 111 9.24 9.00 5.35
N LEU A 112 9.36 7.99 6.20
CA LEU A 112 10.20 6.83 5.94
C LEU A 112 9.71 6.02 4.75
N ALA A 113 8.39 5.95 4.50
CA ALA A 113 7.84 5.32 3.30
C ALA A 113 8.28 6.08 2.03
N GLU A 114 8.29 7.42 2.03
CA GLU A 114 8.83 8.21 0.92
C GLU A 114 10.32 7.96 0.69
N VAL A 115 11.12 7.94 1.77
CA VAL A 115 12.56 7.66 1.70
C VAL A 115 12.83 6.26 1.19
N ALA A 116 12.10 5.26 1.68
CA ALA A 116 12.21 3.87 1.24
C ALA A 116 11.90 3.72 -0.25
N ALA A 117 10.82 4.35 -0.72
CA ALA A 117 10.45 4.34 -2.15
C ALA A 117 11.48 5.01 -3.05
N ALA A 118 12.23 6.02 -2.56
CA ALA A 118 13.29 6.70 -3.28
C ALA A 118 14.66 6.02 -3.15
N SER A 119 14.80 5.06 -2.21
CA SER A 119 16.05 4.36 -1.94
C SER A 119 16.29 3.19 -2.91
N SER A 120 17.52 2.70 -2.94
CA SER A 120 17.87 1.45 -3.64
C SER A 120 17.68 0.20 -2.78
N VAL A 121 17.21 0.35 -1.56
CA VAL A 121 16.97 -0.78 -0.63
C VAL A 121 15.80 -1.61 -1.14
N LYS A 122 16.03 -2.90 -1.30
CA LYS A 122 14.95 -3.82 -1.66
C LYS A 122 14.18 -4.24 -0.40
N PRO A 123 12.84 -4.18 -0.44
CA PRO A 123 12.02 -4.69 0.66
C PRO A 123 12.06 -6.23 0.74
N VAL A 124 11.74 -6.74 1.91
CA VAL A 124 11.26 -8.11 2.04
C VAL A 124 9.77 -8.08 1.72
N GLU A 125 9.38 -8.76 0.64
CA GLU A 125 8.00 -8.78 0.17
C GLU A 125 7.26 -10.01 0.69
N ALA A 126 6.00 -9.85 1.03
CA ALA A 126 5.09 -10.96 1.33
C ALA A 126 3.65 -10.62 0.93
N VAL A 127 2.84 -11.65 0.78
CA VAL A 127 1.44 -11.51 0.33
C VAL A 127 0.52 -12.14 1.37
N SER A 128 -0.56 -11.46 1.72
CA SER A 128 -1.53 -11.97 2.69
C SER A 128 -2.28 -13.19 2.16
N ASP A 129 -2.46 -14.19 3.01
CA ASP A 129 -3.22 -15.40 2.74
C ASP A 129 -4.75 -15.18 2.80
N GLU A 130 -5.54 -16.25 2.73
CA GLU A 130 -7.00 -16.20 2.78
C GLU A 130 -7.54 -15.66 4.11
N GLN A 131 -6.77 -15.76 5.19
CA GLN A 131 -7.07 -15.22 6.51
C GLN A 131 -6.50 -13.81 6.72
N GLY A 132 -5.92 -13.21 5.67
CA GLY A 132 -5.25 -11.91 5.73
C GLY A 132 -3.88 -11.94 6.42
N LYS A 133 -3.33 -13.11 6.70
CA LYS A 133 -2.09 -13.26 7.46
C LYS A 133 -0.86 -13.12 6.58
N VAL A 134 0.16 -12.46 7.15
CA VAL A 134 1.52 -12.35 6.63
C VAL A 134 2.48 -12.61 7.78
N VAL A 135 3.47 -13.47 7.57
CA VAL A 135 4.47 -13.79 8.59
C VAL A 135 5.87 -13.51 8.03
N TYR A 136 6.64 -12.72 8.76
CA TYR A 136 8.07 -12.53 8.55
C TYR A 136 8.80 -13.20 9.71
N SER A 137 9.57 -14.24 9.42
CA SER A 137 10.32 -15.05 10.41
C SER A 137 11.78 -14.63 10.45
N ASP A 138 12.49 -15.11 11.47
CA ASP A 138 13.95 -14.91 11.65
C ASP A 138 14.38 -13.44 11.65
N MET A 139 13.50 -12.56 12.15
CA MET A 139 13.73 -11.13 12.21
C MET A 139 14.82 -10.79 13.23
N GLU A 140 15.79 -10.00 12.78
CA GLU A 140 16.79 -9.42 13.69
C GLU A 140 16.17 -8.28 14.51
N GLU A 141 16.83 -7.92 15.58
CA GLU A 141 16.44 -6.75 16.38
C GLU A 141 16.48 -5.48 15.52
N GLY A 142 15.44 -4.65 15.61
CA GLY A 142 15.37 -3.43 14.85
C GLY A 142 13.99 -2.81 14.80
N MET A 143 13.90 -1.66 14.15
CA MET A 143 12.64 -1.04 13.76
C MET A 143 12.37 -1.30 12.29
N TYR A 144 11.16 -1.66 12.00
CA TYR A 144 10.69 -2.05 10.68
C TYR A 144 9.52 -1.19 10.23
N LEU A 145 9.57 -0.77 8.98
CA LEU A 145 8.48 -0.10 8.29
C LEU A 145 7.72 -1.12 7.46
N VAL A 146 6.42 -1.21 7.68
CA VAL A 146 5.49 -1.99 6.85
C VAL A 146 4.70 -1.02 5.98
N ILE A 147 4.69 -1.25 4.69
CA ILE A 147 3.87 -0.51 3.71
C ILE A 147 3.17 -1.47 2.74
N GLY A 148 2.11 -1.01 2.11
CA GLY A 148 1.52 -1.72 0.96
C GLY A 148 2.33 -1.45 -0.30
N ALA A 149 2.46 -2.46 -1.16
CA ALA A 149 3.11 -2.28 -2.46
C ALA A 149 2.44 -1.18 -3.27
N ALA A 150 3.24 -0.44 -4.04
CA ALA A 150 2.74 0.59 -4.94
C ALA A 150 1.70 0.01 -5.92
N LYS A 151 0.68 0.84 -6.25
CA LYS A 151 -0.39 0.48 -7.20
C LYS A 151 -1.29 -0.70 -6.75
N SER A 152 -1.28 -1.02 -5.46
CA SER A 152 -2.22 -1.99 -4.89
C SER A 152 -3.66 -1.45 -4.89
N SER A 153 -4.63 -2.33 -5.14
CA SER A 153 -6.06 -2.03 -4.94
C SER A 153 -6.45 -1.90 -3.46
N VAL A 154 -5.50 -2.14 -2.57
CA VAL A 154 -5.63 -1.95 -1.12
C VAL A 154 -4.57 -0.96 -0.68
N LYS A 155 -5.01 0.16 -0.12
CA LYS A 155 -4.13 1.13 0.53
C LYS A 155 -3.84 0.63 1.94
N VAL A 156 -2.57 0.39 2.24
CA VAL A 156 -2.09 0.08 3.60
C VAL A 156 -1.42 1.32 4.16
N THR A 157 -1.86 1.76 5.32
CA THR A 157 -1.23 2.89 6.02
C THR A 157 0.16 2.48 6.51
N PRO A 158 1.21 3.27 6.23
CA PRO A 158 2.56 3.01 6.74
C PRO A 158 2.56 2.80 8.25
N MET A 159 3.27 1.76 8.71
CA MET A 159 3.33 1.40 10.13
C MET A 159 4.76 1.08 10.53
N LEU A 160 5.20 1.61 11.68
CA LEU A 160 6.47 1.25 12.31
C LEU A 160 6.24 0.19 13.38
N LEU A 161 7.06 -0.84 13.37
CA LEU A 161 7.05 -1.95 14.33
C LEU A 161 8.47 -2.23 14.79
N THR A 162 8.62 -2.71 16.02
CA THR A 162 9.92 -3.11 16.57
C THR A 162 9.96 -4.59 16.86
N VAL A 163 11.10 -5.21 16.63
CA VAL A 163 11.42 -6.58 17.07
C VAL A 163 12.69 -6.48 17.89
N PRO A 164 12.66 -6.88 19.17
CA PRO A 164 11.46 -7.19 19.96
C PRO A 164 10.64 -5.93 20.25
N PHE A 165 9.38 -6.16 20.63
CA PHE A 165 8.49 -5.12 21.12
C PHE A 165 8.54 -5.08 22.64
N ALA A 166 8.77 -3.88 23.21
CA ALA A 166 8.77 -3.69 24.65
C ALA A 166 7.37 -3.40 25.17
N SER A 167 6.78 -4.33 25.91
CA SER A 167 5.48 -4.20 26.55
C SER A 167 5.65 -3.90 28.04
N THR A 168 4.86 -2.97 28.58
CA THR A 168 4.83 -2.67 30.00
C THR A 168 4.22 -3.80 30.85
N GLU A 169 3.40 -4.66 30.23
CA GLU A 169 2.68 -5.74 30.91
C GLU A 169 3.37 -7.10 30.72
N GLU A 170 3.84 -7.38 29.51
CA GLU A 170 4.37 -8.70 29.12
C GLU A 170 5.89 -8.75 29.02
N GLY A 171 6.57 -7.59 29.14
CA GLY A 171 8.00 -7.49 28.94
C GLY A 171 8.40 -7.49 27.46
N TRP A 172 9.44 -8.23 27.07
CA TRP A 172 9.96 -8.26 25.72
C TRP A 172 9.28 -9.34 24.87
N ILE A 173 8.55 -8.89 23.83
CA ILE A 173 7.80 -9.75 22.89
C ILE A 173 8.60 -9.89 21.61
N TYR A 174 9.08 -11.09 21.30
CA TYR A 174 9.83 -11.38 20.07
C TYR A 174 8.92 -11.80 18.91
N ASP A 175 7.77 -12.41 19.21
CA ASP A 175 6.75 -12.79 18.22
C ASP A 175 5.65 -11.74 18.18
N VAL A 176 5.93 -10.64 17.48
CA VAL A 176 5.10 -9.43 17.46
C VAL A 176 3.87 -9.65 16.60
N GLN A 177 2.68 -9.37 17.16
CA GLN A 177 1.40 -9.37 16.46
C GLN A 177 1.02 -7.95 16.08
N ALA A 178 0.60 -7.72 14.82
CA ALA A 178 0.15 -6.41 14.38
C ALA A 178 -0.97 -6.47 13.35
N TYR A 179 -1.74 -5.38 13.28
CA TYR A 179 -2.90 -5.24 12.42
C TYR A 179 -2.76 -3.96 11.58
N PRO A 180 -2.07 -4.02 10.42
CA PRO A 180 -1.93 -2.87 9.56
C PRO A 180 -3.29 -2.33 9.13
N LYS A 181 -3.50 -1.02 9.27
CA LYS A 181 -4.72 -0.39 8.78
C LYS A 181 -4.74 -0.45 7.26
N ALA A 182 -5.75 -1.12 6.72
CA ALA A 182 -5.90 -1.35 5.30
C ALA A 182 -7.31 -0.96 4.83
N GLU A 183 -7.38 -0.33 3.67
CA GLU A 183 -8.64 0.10 3.04
C GLU A 183 -8.62 -0.30 1.57
N LYS A 184 -9.69 -0.94 1.09
CA LYS A 184 -9.85 -1.17 -0.35
C LYS A 184 -9.99 0.17 -1.05
N SER A 185 -9.15 0.41 -2.04
CA SER A 185 -9.26 1.56 -2.91
C SER A 185 -10.47 1.40 -3.84
N ASN A 186 -11.12 2.51 -4.15
CA ASN A 186 -12.14 2.52 -5.19
C ASN A 186 -11.47 2.23 -6.53
N THR A 187 -11.69 1.04 -7.06
CA THR A 187 -11.20 0.61 -8.35
C THR A 187 -12.36 0.42 -9.33
N ALA A 188 -12.06 0.54 -10.62
CA ALA A 188 -13.00 0.29 -11.69
C ALA A 188 -12.35 -0.55 -12.80
N GLY A 189 -13.16 -1.11 -13.68
CA GLY A 189 -12.68 -1.67 -14.94
C GLY A 189 -12.66 -0.60 -16.02
N ILE A 190 -11.64 -0.63 -16.88
CA ILE A 190 -11.60 0.15 -18.14
C ILE A 190 -11.61 -0.85 -19.28
N THR A 191 -12.61 -0.73 -20.17
CA THR A 191 -12.67 -1.50 -21.41
C THR A 191 -12.31 -0.60 -22.56
N VAL A 192 -11.34 -1.00 -23.36
CA VAL A 192 -10.89 -0.33 -24.58
C VAL A 192 -11.43 -1.13 -25.78
N GLU A 193 -12.07 -0.43 -26.71
CA GLU A 193 -12.54 -1.00 -27.97
C GLU A 193 -11.77 -0.36 -29.12
N LYS A 194 -11.14 -1.18 -29.94
CA LYS A 194 -10.55 -0.79 -31.23
C LYS A 194 -11.53 -1.09 -32.34
N ARG A 195 -11.87 -0.10 -33.15
CA ARG A 195 -12.70 -0.24 -34.36
C ARG A 195 -11.89 0.10 -35.59
N LEU A 196 -12.20 -0.56 -36.68
CA LEU A 196 -11.48 -0.41 -37.94
C LEU A 196 -12.34 0.35 -38.96
N TYR A 197 -11.75 1.37 -39.59
CA TYR A 197 -12.39 2.18 -40.58
C TYR A 197 -11.47 2.35 -41.79
N ARG A 198 -12.07 2.53 -42.97
CA ARG A 198 -11.41 3.04 -44.17
C ARG A 198 -12.13 4.27 -44.67
N ILE A 199 -11.44 5.14 -45.38
CA ILE A 199 -12.05 6.23 -46.09
C ILE A 199 -12.66 5.68 -47.38
N ASN A 200 -13.95 5.88 -47.59
CA ASN A 200 -14.63 5.58 -48.83
C ASN A 200 -14.14 6.58 -49.92
N PRO A 201 -13.53 6.10 -50.99
CA PRO A 201 -12.93 6.99 -51.98
C PRO A 201 -13.98 7.83 -52.76
N ASP A 202 -15.25 7.39 -52.80
CA ASP A 202 -16.30 8.05 -53.57
C ASP A 202 -17.05 9.10 -52.75
N THR A 203 -17.27 8.82 -51.44
CA THR A 203 -18.05 9.69 -50.57
C THR A 203 -17.20 10.47 -49.57
N PHE A 204 -15.92 10.11 -49.35
CA PHE A 204 -15.01 10.59 -48.34
C PHE A 204 -15.49 10.36 -46.89
N GLU A 205 -16.47 9.48 -46.71
CA GLU A 205 -16.96 9.05 -45.42
C GLU A 205 -16.15 7.87 -44.87
N LEU A 206 -16.27 7.62 -43.55
CA LEU A 206 -15.63 6.48 -42.89
C LEU A 206 -16.56 5.26 -42.97
N ASP A 207 -16.15 4.24 -43.70
CA ASP A 207 -16.80 2.93 -43.73
C ASP A 207 -16.17 2.04 -42.68
N GLU A 208 -16.98 1.46 -41.79
CA GLU A 208 -16.50 0.44 -40.85
C GLU A 208 -16.17 -0.85 -41.59
N ILE A 209 -14.96 -1.38 -41.39
CA ILE A 209 -14.46 -2.57 -42.09
C ILE A 209 -14.15 -3.69 -41.13
N ALA A 210 -14.28 -4.94 -41.56
CA ALA A 210 -13.82 -6.10 -40.84
C ALA A 210 -12.38 -6.43 -41.22
N ALA A 211 -11.62 -6.96 -40.28
CA ALA A 211 -10.33 -7.61 -40.53
C ALA A 211 -10.49 -9.12 -40.38
N ASP A 212 -9.82 -9.88 -41.25
CA ASP A 212 -9.77 -11.33 -41.14
C ASP A 212 -8.98 -11.77 -39.91
N ASP A 213 -7.82 -11.13 -39.69
CA ASP A 213 -7.00 -11.27 -38.50
C ASP A 213 -6.13 -10.02 -38.31
N ALA A 214 -6.26 -9.35 -37.17
CA ALA A 214 -5.48 -8.20 -36.83
C ALA A 214 -5.24 -8.13 -35.32
N THR A 215 -4.02 -7.73 -34.95
CA THR A 215 -3.61 -7.63 -33.56
C THR A 215 -3.07 -6.23 -33.25
N TYR A 216 -3.57 -5.62 -32.22
CA TYR A 216 -3.15 -4.29 -31.76
C TYR A 216 -2.74 -4.35 -30.30
N LYS A 217 -1.76 -3.54 -29.94
CA LYS A 217 -1.41 -3.32 -28.53
C LYS A 217 -1.93 -1.97 -28.10
N VAL A 218 -2.48 -1.89 -26.89
CA VAL A 218 -2.89 -0.65 -26.24
C VAL A 218 -2.26 -0.55 -24.86
N GLY A 219 -1.89 0.67 -24.47
CA GLY A 219 -1.29 0.96 -23.18
C GLY A 219 -2.11 1.97 -22.40
N LEU A 220 -2.15 1.79 -21.05
CA LEU A 220 -2.76 2.71 -20.12
C LEU A 220 -1.68 3.59 -19.48
N PHE A 221 -1.83 4.92 -19.53
CA PHE A 221 -0.83 5.88 -19.08
C PHE A 221 -1.43 6.89 -18.09
N LEU A 222 -0.55 7.45 -17.26
CA LEU A 222 -0.88 8.49 -16.27
C LEU A 222 -0.81 9.91 -16.86
N ASP A 223 -0.16 10.07 -18.00
CA ASP A 223 0.06 11.36 -18.65
C ASP A 223 -0.47 11.39 -20.09
N LYS A 224 -0.83 12.58 -20.55
CA LYS A 224 -1.34 12.85 -21.91
C LYS A 224 -0.31 12.60 -23.03
N ASP A 225 0.96 12.49 -22.67
CA ASP A 225 2.05 12.28 -23.63
C ASP A 225 2.44 10.80 -23.80
N GLY A 226 1.78 9.88 -23.03
CA GLY A 226 2.02 8.46 -23.12
C GLY A 226 3.44 8.06 -22.70
N THR A 227 4.01 8.79 -21.73
CA THR A 227 5.39 8.58 -21.26
C THR A 227 5.47 7.89 -19.91
N ILE A 228 4.41 8.00 -19.08
CA ILE A 228 4.34 7.43 -17.75
C ILE A 228 3.33 6.27 -17.73
N PRO A 229 3.77 5.00 -17.79
CA PRO A 229 2.87 3.84 -17.77
C PRO A 229 2.11 3.74 -16.44
N TYR A 230 0.89 3.25 -16.49
CA TYR A 230 0.08 2.94 -15.28
C TYR A 230 0.60 1.72 -14.52
N GLY A 231 1.73 1.25 -14.67
CA GLY A 231 2.32 0.11 -13.99
C GLY A 231 3.03 -0.83 -14.95
N ASP A 232 3.55 -1.91 -14.41
CA ASP A 232 4.30 -2.87 -15.20
C ASP A 232 3.40 -3.65 -16.17
N ASP A 233 2.13 -3.87 -15.78
CA ASP A 233 1.11 -4.56 -16.57
C ASP A 233 0.16 -3.56 -17.29
N TYR A 234 0.72 -2.51 -17.89
CA TYR A 234 -0.05 -1.45 -18.56
C TYR A 234 -0.46 -1.78 -20.00
N ILE A 235 0.06 -2.84 -20.58
CA ILE A 235 -0.19 -3.24 -21.97
C ILE A 235 -1.30 -4.29 -22.03
N ARG A 236 -2.20 -4.13 -23.02
CA ARG A 236 -3.18 -5.14 -23.41
C ARG A 236 -3.13 -5.37 -24.90
N THR A 237 -3.42 -6.60 -25.29
CA THR A 237 -3.53 -6.98 -26.69
C THR A 237 -5.00 -7.06 -27.06
N ILE A 238 -5.35 -6.46 -28.20
CA ILE A 238 -6.68 -6.54 -28.83
C ILE A 238 -6.52 -7.39 -30.08
N HIS A 239 -7.21 -8.52 -30.12
CA HIS A 239 -7.35 -9.35 -31.32
C HIS A 239 -8.68 -9.04 -32.00
N ILE A 240 -8.62 -8.81 -33.30
CA ILE A 240 -9.80 -8.64 -34.17
C ILE A 240 -9.76 -9.76 -35.21
N GLN A 241 -10.73 -10.65 -35.19
CA GLN A 241 -10.78 -11.80 -36.08
C GLN A 241 -12.16 -11.89 -36.72
N ASN A 242 -12.22 -11.76 -38.04
CA ASN A 242 -13.48 -11.74 -38.82
C ASN A 242 -14.52 -10.77 -38.25
N ALA A 243 -14.06 -9.61 -37.77
CA ALA A 243 -14.87 -8.63 -37.05
C ALA A 243 -14.42 -7.20 -37.36
N GLN A 244 -15.29 -6.23 -37.06
CA GLN A 244 -15.04 -4.79 -37.25
C GLN A 244 -14.39 -4.17 -36.03
N SER A 245 -14.42 -4.85 -34.87
CA SER A 245 -13.84 -4.36 -33.62
C SER A 245 -13.30 -5.49 -32.73
N GLY A 246 -12.46 -5.12 -31.80
CA GLY A 246 -11.99 -5.98 -30.72
C GLY A 246 -11.87 -5.19 -29.42
N LYS A 247 -11.81 -5.92 -28.30
CA LYS A 247 -11.79 -5.31 -26.96
C LYS A 247 -10.68 -5.89 -26.10
N ALA A 248 -10.16 -5.04 -25.22
CA ALA A 248 -9.32 -5.44 -24.10
C ALA A 248 -9.74 -4.71 -22.83
N SER A 249 -9.48 -5.30 -21.67
CA SER A 249 -9.90 -4.72 -20.39
C SER A 249 -8.76 -4.66 -19.39
N TYR A 250 -8.75 -3.60 -18.60
CA TYR A 250 -7.97 -3.44 -17.40
C TYR A 250 -8.93 -3.58 -16.22
N SER A 251 -8.59 -4.42 -15.26
CA SER A 251 -9.34 -4.59 -14.02
C SER A 251 -8.60 -3.91 -12.85
N ASN A 252 -9.33 -3.58 -11.81
CA ASN A 252 -8.78 -3.00 -10.59
C ASN A 252 -7.97 -1.70 -10.80
N VAL A 253 -8.36 -0.88 -11.79
CA VAL A 253 -7.76 0.42 -12.02
C VAL A 253 -8.21 1.38 -10.92
N LEU A 254 -7.26 2.02 -10.24
CA LEU A 254 -7.55 3.03 -9.22
C LEU A 254 -8.35 4.19 -9.84
N ARG A 255 -9.20 4.82 -9.04
CA ARG A 255 -9.95 6.00 -9.51
C ARG A 255 -8.98 7.12 -9.86
N GLY A 256 -9.06 7.61 -11.10
CA GLY A 256 -8.17 8.66 -11.59
C GLY A 256 -8.48 9.06 -13.04
N THR A 257 -7.63 9.89 -13.61
CA THR A 257 -7.62 10.24 -15.03
C THR A 257 -6.52 9.45 -15.71
N TYR A 258 -6.85 8.80 -16.82
CA TYR A 258 -5.94 7.95 -17.56
C TYR A 258 -6.03 8.26 -19.05
N TYR A 259 -4.95 7.92 -19.75
CA TYR A 259 -4.83 8.09 -21.19
C TYR A 259 -4.55 6.73 -21.81
N VAL A 260 -5.28 6.40 -22.87
CA VAL A 260 -5.09 5.15 -23.61
C VAL A 260 -4.46 5.47 -24.95
N PHE A 261 -3.38 4.77 -25.28
CA PHE A 261 -2.71 4.89 -26.56
C PHE A 261 -2.59 3.52 -27.21
N GLU A 262 -2.68 3.51 -28.54
CA GLU A 262 -2.17 2.41 -29.33
C GLU A 262 -0.64 2.43 -29.25
N LEU A 263 -0.02 1.26 -29.26
CA LEU A 263 1.44 1.12 -29.11
C LEU A 263 2.06 0.59 -30.38
N ASP A 264 3.28 1.09 -30.67
CA ASP A 264 4.13 0.55 -31.72
C ASP A 264 4.78 -0.79 -31.31
N GLU A 265 5.60 -1.35 -32.19
CA GLU A 265 6.32 -2.60 -31.94
C GLU A 265 7.23 -2.54 -30.71
N ASN A 266 7.75 -1.35 -30.36
CA ASN A 266 8.59 -1.09 -29.21
C ASN A 266 7.82 -0.71 -27.95
N ASN A 267 6.50 -0.89 -27.94
CA ASN A 267 5.57 -0.53 -26.87
C ASN A 267 5.56 0.98 -26.54
N LYS A 268 5.84 1.84 -27.51
CA LYS A 268 5.72 3.29 -27.39
C LYS A 268 4.35 3.76 -27.87
N ALA A 269 3.80 4.79 -27.22
CA ALA A 269 2.55 5.40 -27.59
C ALA A 269 2.60 6.00 -29.00
N ILE A 270 1.67 5.60 -29.87
CA ILE A 270 1.43 6.19 -31.19
C ILE A 270 0.60 7.46 -30.99
N LYS A 271 1.08 8.58 -31.52
CA LYS A 271 0.42 9.91 -31.41
C LYS A 271 -0.21 10.31 -32.73
#